data_7ef4060de108d4bb44fa5e3112a17f62
#
_entry.id   7ef4060de108d4bb44fa5e3112a17f62
#
_cell.length_a   1.000
_cell.length_b   1.000
_cell.length_c   1.000
_cell.angle_alpha   90.00
_cell.angle_beta   90.00
_cell.angle_gamma   90.00
#
_symmetry.space_group_name_H-M   'P 1'
#
loop_
_entity.id
_entity.type
_entity.pdbx_description
1 polymer ?
#
loop_
_entity_poly.entity_id
_entity_poly.type
_entity_poly.pdbx_seq_one_letter_code
_entity_poly.pdbx_strand_id
1 'polypeptide(L)'
;MGPNGAGKSLLLRCLHGLYQPQSGRIEFDGYLLDETIIKRQSFVFQTPTVLRRTVYENLVFVARLRPEICAKAADQLLKEMRLDHLRDQPARLLSGGEKQRLAMARALLTAPELLLMDEATANLDPASVQIIEAGLHTAVSKGLKIIVVTHDIGQARRLAQDVLFLNSGQLSEHTLADSFFTAPHSAAAAAYLRGEFAATG
;
A
#
# COMPACT_ATOMS: atom_id res chain seq x y z
N MET A 1 -1.58 -4.86 10.95
CA MET A 1 -3.00 -4.76 11.35
C MET A 1 -3.15 -4.14 12.74
N GLY A 2 -4.38 -3.86 13.22
CA GLY A 2 -4.64 -3.34 14.57
C GLY A 2 -5.79 -2.33 14.57
N PRO A 3 -6.30 -1.92 15.76
CA PRO A 3 -7.42 -1.00 15.91
C PRO A 3 -7.09 0.40 15.39
N ASN A 4 -8.13 1.23 15.23
CA ASN A 4 -7.94 2.64 14.88
C ASN A 4 -7.16 3.36 16.01
N GLY A 5 -6.28 4.28 15.62
CA GLY A 5 -5.41 4.96 16.59
C GLY A 5 -4.17 4.16 17.05
N ALA A 6 -4.00 2.90 16.66
CA ALA A 6 -2.83 2.08 17.06
C ALA A 6 -1.48 2.54 16.48
N GLY A 7 -1.45 3.57 15.63
CA GLY A 7 -0.20 4.11 15.06
C GLY A 7 0.20 3.49 13.70
N LYS A 8 -0.63 2.68 13.07
CA LYS A 8 -0.32 1.97 11.81
C LYS A 8 0.16 2.91 10.68
N SER A 9 -0.65 3.92 10.36
CA SER A 9 -0.32 4.90 9.30
C SER A 9 0.91 5.72 9.67
N LEU A 10 1.10 6.04 10.94
CA LEU A 10 2.29 6.76 11.42
C LEU A 10 3.55 5.91 11.22
N LEU A 11 3.50 4.63 11.60
CA LEU A 11 4.59 3.69 11.37
C LEU A 11 4.95 3.61 9.88
N LEU A 12 3.93 3.47 9.00
CA LEU A 12 4.16 3.38 7.57
C LEU A 12 4.83 4.64 7.00
N ARG A 13 4.41 5.81 7.46
CA ARG A 13 5.01 7.10 7.07
C ARG A 13 6.42 7.27 7.59
N CYS A 14 6.74 6.77 8.79
CA CYS A 14 8.11 6.72 9.29
C CYS A 14 8.98 5.79 8.42
N LEU A 15 8.50 4.60 8.09
CA LEU A 15 9.22 3.64 7.24
C LEU A 15 9.54 4.21 5.85
N HIS A 16 8.68 5.08 5.31
CA HIS A 16 8.94 5.78 4.04
C HIS A 16 9.86 7.01 4.20
N GLY A 17 10.09 7.49 5.41
CA GLY A 17 10.83 8.73 5.64
C GLY A 17 9.99 10.01 5.53
N LEU A 18 8.66 9.92 5.46
CA LEU A 18 7.77 11.10 5.51
C LEU A 18 7.74 11.75 6.90
N TYR A 19 7.99 10.96 7.95
CA TYR A 19 8.20 11.43 9.31
C TYR A 19 9.48 10.83 9.87
N GLN A 20 10.21 11.63 10.64
CA GLN A 20 11.38 11.14 11.37
C GLN A 20 10.93 10.58 12.73
N PRO A 21 11.43 9.42 13.16
CA PRO A 21 11.19 8.91 14.50
C PRO A 21 11.88 9.81 15.53
N GLN A 22 11.27 9.97 16.70
CA GLN A 22 11.87 10.74 17.82
C GLN A 22 13.14 10.07 18.37
N SER A 23 13.24 8.76 18.25
CA SER A 23 14.39 7.97 18.67
C SER A 23 14.50 6.69 17.81
N GLY A 24 15.65 6.06 17.85
CA GLY A 24 15.91 4.87 17.05
C GLY A 24 16.35 5.21 15.62
N ARG A 25 16.38 4.18 14.77
CA ARG A 25 16.77 4.30 13.35
C ARG A 25 15.92 3.38 12.48
N ILE A 26 15.80 3.74 11.21
CA ILE A 26 15.12 2.95 10.20
C ILE A 26 16.18 2.46 9.23
N GLU A 27 16.16 1.16 8.96
CA GLU A 27 17.06 0.50 8.02
C GLU A 27 16.25 -0.28 6.97
N PHE A 28 16.76 -0.29 5.75
CA PHE A 28 16.25 -1.10 4.65
C PHE A 28 17.41 -1.92 4.08
N ASP A 29 17.32 -3.24 4.15
CA ASP A 29 18.38 -4.19 3.76
C ASP A 29 19.75 -3.86 4.41
N GLY A 30 19.75 -3.41 5.69
CA GLY A 30 20.95 -3.06 6.44
C GLY A 30 21.50 -1.65 6.18
N TYR A 31 20.88 -0.86 5.32
CA TYR A 31 21.26 0.53 5.05
C TYR A 31 20.32 1.49 5.77
N LEU A 32 20.90 2.56 6.34
CA LEU A 32 20.11 3.63 6.95
C LEU A 32 19.22 4.29 5.90
N LEU A 33 17.98 4.61 6.32
CA LEU A 33 17.04 5.30 5.46
C LEU A 33 17.57 6.68 5.06
N ASP A 34 17.80 6.88 3.78
CA ASP A 34 18.22 8.11 3.13
C ASP A 34 17.40 8.38 1.86
N GLU A 35 17.68 9.46 1.16
CA GLU A 35 17.01 9.80 -0.08
C GLU A 35 17.17 8.74 -1.18
N THR A 36 18.27 8.01 -1.19
CA THR A 36 18.53 6.94 -2.16
C THR A 36 17.63 5.75 -1.88
N ILE A 37 17.51 5.36 -0.62
CA ILE A 37 16.61 4.28 -0.18
C ILE A 37 15.14 4.68 -0.38
N ILE A 38 14.77 5.93 -0.07
CA ILE A 38 13.40 6.42 -0.28
C ILE A 38 13.00 6.34 -1.77
N LYS A 39 13.92 6.61 -2.69
CA LYS A 39 13.67 6.47 -4.14
C LYS A 39 13.41 5.02 -4.58
N ARG A 40 13.83 4.02 -3.81
CA ARG A 40 13.54 2.59 -4.06
C ARG A 40 12.18 2.15 -3.50
N GLN A 41 11.47 3.06 -2.87
CA GLN A 41 10.16 2.82 -2.27
C GLN A 41 9.06 3.60 -2.99
N SER A 42 7.83 3.10 -2.90
CA SER A 42 6.64 3.83 -3.31
C SER A 42 5.58 3.78 -2.22
N PHE A 43 4.77 4.83 -2.15
CA PHE A 43 3.71 4.96 -1.16
C PHE A 43 2.35 5.19 -1.84
N VAL A 44 1.35 4.41 -1.46
CA VAL A 44 -0.04 4.58 -1.90
C VAL A 44 -0.90 4.96 -0.70
N PHE A 45 -1.44 6.16 -0.75
CA PHE A 45 -2.28 6.71 0.32
C PHE A 45 -3.72 6.20 0.23
N GLN A 46 -4.43 6.24 1.35
CA GLN A 46 -5.87 5.97 1.43
C GLN A 46 -6.68 6.85 0.50
N THR A 47 -6.36 8.15 0.45
CA THR A 47 -7.00 9.10 -0.48
C THR A 47 -6.07 9.34 -1.67
N PRO A 48 -6.46 8.90 -2.88
CA PRO A 48 -5.61 9.04 -4.06
C PRO A 48 -5.54 10.47 -4.53
N THR A 49 -4.33 10.96 -4.78
CA THR A 49 -4.11 12.26 -5.41
C THR A 49 -3.79 12.08 -6.89
N VAL A 50 -4.54 12.75 -7.75
CA VAL A 50 -4.31 12.75 -9.20
C VAL A 50 -3.92 14.14 -9.69
N LEU A 51 -3.04 14.19 -10.68
CA LEU A 51 -2.65 15.44 -11.34
C LEU A 51 -3.79 15.94 -12.24
N ARG A 52 -3.87 17.25 -12.46
CA ARG A 52 -4.82 17.90 -13.40
C ARG A 52 -4.39 17.66 -14.85
N ARG A 53 -4.33 16.38 -15.24
CA ARG A 53 -3.88 15.86 -16.53
C ARG A 53 -4.77 14.70 -16.93
N THR A 54 -4.59 14.15 -18.13
CA THR A 54 -5.24 12.89 -18.52
C THR A 54 -4.71 11.72 -17.69
N VAL A 55 -5.40 10.60 -17.75
CA VAL A 55 -4.98 9.34 -17.09
C VAL A 55 -3.58 8.96 -17.54
N TYR A 56 -3.33 8.96 -18.84
CA TYR A 56 -2.01 8.61 -19.39
C TYR A 56 -0.92 9.61 -18.99
N GLU A 57 -1.21 10.91 -19.05
CA GLU A 57 -0.24 11.94 -18.67
C GLU A 57 0.14 11.89 -17.18
N ASN A 58 -0.73 11.34 -16.31
CA ASN A 58 -0.36 11.06 -14.92
C ASN A 58 0.76 10.02 -14.80
N LEU A 59 0.78 9.02 -15.67
CA LEU A 59 1.85 8.02 -15.73
C LEU A 59 3.10 8.57 -16.41
N VAL A 60 2.94 9.26 -17.54
CA VAL A 60 4.06 9.89 -18.28
C VAL A 60 4.81 10.88 -17.40
N PHE A 61 4.10 11.62 -16.53
CA PHE A 61 4.75 12.52 -15.57
C PHE A 61 5.70 11.79 -14.64
N VAL A 62 5.29 10.64 -14.09
CA VAL A 62 6.16 9.81 -13.23
C VAL A 62 7.34 9.25 -14.02
N ALA A 63 7.11 8.75 -15.23
CA ALA A 63 8.16 8.25 -16.09
C ALA A 63 9.22 9.31 -16.43
N ARG A 64 8.83 10.56 -16.61
CA ARG A 64 9.78 11.68 -16.84
C ARG A 64 10.66 12.00 -15.64
N LEU A 65 10.22 11.72 -14.42
CA LEU A 65 11.02 11.90 -13.19
C LEU A 65 12.00 10.74 -12.97
N ARG A 66 11.86 9.67 -13.74
CA ARG A 66 12.63 8.43 -13.67
C ARG A 66 13.05 8.01 -15.07
N PRO A 67 14.17 8.53 -15.61
CA PRO A 67 14.60 8.29 -17.01
C PRO A 67 14.81 6.81 -17.35
N GLU A 68 15.04 5.97 -16.35
CA GLU A 68 15.17 4.53 -16.49
C GLU A 68 13.84 3.80 -16.79
N ILE A 69 12.69 4.48 -16.64
CA ILE A 69 11.38 3.86 -16.87
C ILE A 69 11.04 3.87 -18.36
N CYS A 70 10.80 2.69 -18.91
CA CYS A 70 10.34 2.55 -20.28
C CYS A 70 8.88 3.02 -20.43
N ALA A 71 8.62 3.86 -21.45
CA ALA A 71 7.26 4.35 -21.74
C ALA A 71 6.25 3.22 -21.99
N LYS A 72 6.69 2.07 -22.53
CA LYS A 72 5.83 0.88 -22.72
C LYS A 72 5.28 0.33 -21.38
N ALA A 73 5.98 0.54 -20.28
CA ALA A 73 5.50 0.11 -18.95
C ALA A 73 4.23 0.86 -18.54
N ALA A 74 4.07 2.12 -18.92
CA ALA A 74 2.87 2.89 -18.65
C ALA A 74 1.64 2.29 -19.37
N ASP A 75 1.78 1.90 -20.63
CA ASP A 75 0.69 1.29 -21.41
C ASP A 75 0.29 -0.07 -20.83
N GLN A 76 1.28 -0.87 -20.40
CA GLN A 76 1.02 -2.15 -19.77
C GLN A 76 0.28 -1.98 -18.43
N LEU A 77 0.71 -1.06 -17.57
CA LEU A 77 0.06 -0.79 -16.29
C LEU A 77 -1.36 -0.23 -16.45
N LEU A 78 -1.64 0.58 -17.48
CA LEU A 78 -3.01 0.98 -17.79
C LEU A 78 -3.91 -0.22 -18.06
N LYS A 79 -3.43 -1.20 -18.84
CA LYS A 79 -4.17 -2.43 -19.13
C LYS A 79 -4.36 -3.29 -17.87
N GLU A 80 -3.28 -3.51 -17.11
CA GLU A 80 -3.33 -4.29 -15.85
C GLU A 80 -4.31 -3.68 -14.85
N MET A 81 -4.37 -2.35 -14.75
CA MET A 81 -5.29 -1.62 -13.88
C MET A 81 -6.66 -1.35 -14.53
N ARG A 82 -6.91 -1.87 -15.74
CA ARG A 82 -8.15 -1.66 -16.52
C ARG A 82 -8.53 -0.18 -16.66
N LEU A 83 -7.55 0.65 -17.03
CA LEU A 83 -7.70 2.09 -17.25
C LEU A 83 -7.37 2.51 -18.69
N ASP A 84 -7.05 1.58 -19.59
CA ASP A 84 -6.66 1.84 -20.96
C ASP A 84 -7.75 2.54 -21.78
N HIS A 85 -9.02 2.19 -21.57
CA HIS A 85 -10.18 2.83 -22.19
C HIS A 85 -10.44 4.28 -21.69
N LEU A 86 -9.81 4.67 -20.58
CA LEU A 86 -9.90 6.01 -19.98
C LEU A 86 -8.62 6.83 -20.21
N ARG A 87 -7.71 6.35 -21.07
CA ARG A 87 -6.36 6.89 -21.31
C ARG A 87 -6.33 8.40 -21.46
N ASP A 88 -7.21 8.94 -22.29
CA ASP A 88 -7.22 10.36 -22.66
C ASP A 88 -8.22 11.19 -21.83
N GLN A 89 -8.93 10.53 -20.91
CA GLN A 89 -9.87 11.21 -20.03
C GLN A 89 -9.13 12.04 -18.97
N PRO A 90 -9.61 13.24 -18.61
CA PRO A 90 -9.08 14.00 -17.48
C PRO A 90 -9.19 13.19 -16.17
N ALA A 91 -8.06 12.92 -15.49
CA ALA A 91 -8.02 12.06 -14.30
C ALA A 91 -8.91 12.55 -13.15
N ARG A 92 -9.22 13.85 -13.10
CA ARG A 92 -10.14 14.41 -12.10
C ARG A 92 -11.56 13.87 -12.19
N LEU A 93 -11.98 13.40 -13.39
CA LEU A 93 -13.32 12.87 -13.66
C LEU A 93 -13.46 11.38 -13.33
N LEU A 94 -12.37 10.72 -12.98
CA LEU A 94 -12.38 9.32 -12.55
C LEU A 94 -13.20 9.13 -11.28
N SER A 95 -13.85 7.98 -11.14
CA SER A 95 -14.43 7.49 -9.89
C SER A 95 -13.36 7.28 -8.81
N GLY A 96 -13.76 7.06 -7.57
CA GLY A 96 -12.85 6.78 -6.46
C GLY A 96 -11.97 5.54 -6.73
N GLY A 97 -12.59 4.45 -7.19
CA GLY A 97 -11.86 3.21 -7.52
C GLY A 97 -10.89 3.38 -8.69
N GLU A 98 -11.28 4.10 -9.74
CA GLU A 98 -10.39 4.41 -10.87
C GLU A 98 -9.22 5.31 -10.46
N LYS A 99 -9.44 6.31 -9.61
CA LYS A 99 -8.36 7.14 -9.06
C LYS A 99 -7.38 6.30 -8.24
N GLN A 100 -7.88 5.37 -7.46
CA GLN A 100 -7.02 4.49 -6.66
C GLN A 100 -6.21 3.53 -7.54
N ARG A 101 -6.84 2.96 -8.58
CA ARG A 101 -6.15 2.13 -9.58
C ARG A 101 -5.07 2.94 -10.34
N LEU A 102 -5.34 4.22 -10.63
CA LEU A 102 -4.34 5.11 -11.23
C LEU A 102 -3.20 5.42 -10.26
N ALA A 103 -3.48 5.64 -8.97
CA ALA A 103 -2.44 5.83 -7.96
C ALA A 103 -1.57 4.58 -7.81
N MET A 104 -2.18 3.39 -7.85
CA MET A 104 -1.46 2.12 -7.85
C MET A 104 -0.57 1.96 -9.09
N ALA A 105 -1.11 2.23 -10.30
CA ALA A 105 -0.33 2.21 -11.54
C ALA A 105 0.89 3.14 -11.47
N ARG A 106 0.72 4.35 -10.94
CA ARG A 106 1.83 5.31 -10.75
C ARG A 106 2.89 4.80 -9.79
N ALA A 107 2.48 4.17 -8.69
CA ALA A 107 3.39 3.59 -7.71
C ALA A 107 4.19 2.41 -8.30
N LEU A 108 3.52 1.50 -9.00
CA LEU A 108 4.16 0.35 -9.64
C LEU A 108 5.06 0.75 -10.82
N LEU A 109 4.73 1.86 -11.51
CA LEU A 109 5.52 2.35 -12.65
C LEU A 109 6.96 2.71 -12.24
N THR A 110 7.19 3.12 -11.00
CA THR A 110 8.54 3.42 -10.50
C THR A 110 9.40 2.16 -10.27
N ALA A 111 8.85 0.97 -10.52
CA ALA A 111 9.51 -0.32 -10.24
C ALA A 111 10.15 -0.36 -8.83
N PRO A 112 9.38 -0.08 -7.77
CA PRO A 112 9.93 0.00 -6.42
C PRO A 112 10.35 -1.38 -5.92
N GLU A 113 11.27 -1.42 -4.96
CA GLU A 113 11.62 -2.63 -4.21
C GLU A 113 10.68 -2.84 -3.02
N LEU A 114 10.10 -1.75 -2.51
CA LEU A 114 9.12 -1.76 -1.43
C LEU A 114 7.93 -0.87 -1.77
N LEU A 115 6.73 -1.43 -1.69
CA LEU A 115 5.47 -0.70 -1.80
C LEU A 115 4.81 -0.62 -0.42
N LEU A 116 4.53 0.59 0.02
CA LEU A 116 3.82 0.89 1.26
C LEU A 116 2.39 1.32 0.92
N MET A 117 1.40 0.68 1.52
CA MET A 117 -0.02 0.94 1.25
C MET A 117 -0.76 1.26 2.54
N ASP A 118 -1.26 2.50 2.67
CA ASP A 118 -2.00 2.96 3.84
C ASP A 118 -3.50 2.93 3.55
N GLU A 119 -4.19 1.85 3.92
CA GLU A 119 -5.63 1.62 3.71
C GLU A 119 -6.10 1.91 2.26
N ALA A 120 -5.24 1.63 1.30
CA ALA A 120 -5.41 2.07 -0.10
C ALA A 120 -6.59 1.41 -0.84
N THR A 121 -7.23 0.41 -0.25
CA THR A 121 -8.42 -0.25 -0.79
C THR A 121 -9.68 0.00 0.02
N ALA A 122 -9.59 0.80 1.09
CA ALA A 122 -10.75 1.14 1.90
C ALA A 122 -11.79 1.90 1.07
N ASN A 123 -13.06 1.55 1.28
CA ASN A 123 -14.22 2.18 0.60
C ASN A 123 -14.24 2.05 -0.93
N LEU A 124 -13.50 1.09 -1.51
CA LEU A 124 -13.58 0.77 -2.92
C LEU A 124 -14.64 -0.29 -3.20
N ASP A 125 -15.15 -0.27 -4.42
CA ASP A 125 -16.00 -1.34 -4.93
C ASP A 125 -15.20 -2.65 -5.05
N PRO A 126 -15.87 -3.83 -4.91
CA PRO A 126 -15.19 -5.12 -4.96
C PRO A 126 -14.40 -5.37 -6.26
N ALA A 127 -14.86 -4.84 -7.40
CA ALA A 127 -14.18 -5.03 -8.67
C ALA A 127 -12.86 -4.27 -8.69
N SER A 128 -12.81 -3.02 -8.18
CA SER A 128 -11.58 -2.25 -8.03
C SER A 128 -10.61 -2.92 -7.07
N VAL A 129 -11.09 -3.47 -5.94
CA VAL A 129 -10.24 -4.24 -5.00
C VAL A 129 -9.61 -5.43 -5.70
N GLN A 130 -10.38 -6.24 -6.42
CA GLN A 130 -9.86 -7.41 -7.15
C GLN A 130 -8.79 -7.04 -8.18
N ILE A 131 -8.98 -5.95 -8.94
CA ILE A 131 -8.00 -5.49 -9.92
C ILE A 131 -6.70 -5.09 -9.22
N ILE A 132 -6.78 -4.35 -8.12
CA ILE A 132 -5.61 -3.95 -7.33
C ILE A 132 -4.89 -5.19 -6.77
N GLU A 133 -5.62 -6.12 -6.13
CA GLU A 133 -5.04 -7.34 -5.55
C GLU A 133 -4.36 -8.21 -6.63
N ALA A 134 -4.95 -8.35 -7.81
CA ALA A 134 -4.32 -9.06 -8.93
C ALA A 134 -3.00 -8.39 -9.39
N GLY A 135 -2.99 -7.06 -9.46
CA GLY A 135 -1.77 -6.30 -9.75
C GLY A 135 -0.69 -6.48 -8.67
N LEU A 136 -1.07 -6.51 -7.39
CA LEU A 136 -0.16 -6.77 -6.27
C LEU A 136 0.44 -8.18 -6.36
N HIS A 137 -0.37 -9.21 -6.59
CA HIS A 137 0.12 -10.59 -6.78
C HIS A 137 1.12 -10.68 -7.93
N THR A 138 0.83 -10.03 -9.05
CA THR A 138 1.76 -9.96 -10.20
C THR A 138 3.08 -9.27 -9.81
N ALA A 139 3.02 -8.19 -9.05
CA ALA A 139 4.21 -7.48 -8.62
C ALA A 139 5.04 -8.27 -7.59
N VAL A 140 4.39 -8.93 -6.64
CA VAL A 140 5.05 -9.82 -5.66
C VAL A 140 5.75 -10.97 -6.35
N SER A 141 5.14 -11.59 -7.37
CA SER A 141 5.79 -12.66 -8.14
C SER A 141 7.05 -12.22 -8.89
N LYS A 142 7.21 -10.90 -9.09
CA LYS A 142 8.42 -10.28 -9.66
C LYS A 142 9.42 -9.79 -8.59
N GLY A 143 9.18 -10.08 -7.31
CA GLY A 143 10.08 -9.76 -6.19
C GLY A 143 9.76 -8.48 -5.43
N LEU A 144 8.66 -7.78 -5.73
CA LEU A 144 8.24 -6.61 -4.96
C LEU A 144 7.87 -7.01 -3.53
N LYS A 145 8.46 -6.34 -2.54
CA LYS A 145 8.01 -6.40 -1.15
C LYS A 145 6.86 -5.43 -0.93
N ILE A 146 5.83 -5.84 -0.17
CA ILE A 146 4.66 -4.98 0.09
C ILE A 146 4.34 -4.97 1.58
N ILE A 147 4.12 -3.78 2.13
CA ILE A 147 3.56 -3.60 3.47
C ILE A 147 2.20 -2.91 3.32
N VAL A 148 1.14 -3.59 3.74
CA VAL A 148 -0.23 -3.10 3.66
C VAL A 148 -0.77 -2.81 5.06
N VAL A 149 -1.23 -1.61 5.28
CA VAL A 149 -2.12 -1.28 6.40
C VAL A 149 -3.56 -1.51 5.93
N THR A 150 -4.26 -2.41 6.60
CA THR A 150 -5.69 -2.66 6.36
C THR A 150 -6.38 -3.04 7.68
N HIS A 151 -7.65 -2.71 7.78
CA HIS A 151 -8.56 -3.21 8.81
C HIS A 151 -9.51 -4.29 8.28
N ASP A 152 -9.47 -4.59 6.96
CA ASP A 152 -10.22 -5.68 6.35
C ASP A 152 -9.49 -7.02 6.60
N ILE A 153 -10.06 -7.82 7.50
CA ILE A 153 -9.54 -9.16 7.86
C ILE A 153 -9.57 -10.09 6.62
N GLY A 154 -10.59 -9.99 5.77
CA GLY A 154 -10.71 -10.79 4.56
C GLY A 154 -9.59 -10.49 3.58
N GLN A 155 -9.28 -9.21 3.35
CA GLN A 155 -8.16 -8.80 2.52
C GLN A 155 -6.82 -9.25 3.11
N ALA A 156 -6.62 -9.05 4.41
CA ALA A 156 -5.38 -9.47 5.06
C ALA A 156 -5.16 -10.99 4.93
N ARG A 157 -6.20 -11.82 5.06
CA ARG A 157 -6.11 -13.27 4.83
C ARG A 157 -5.72 -13.65 3.39
N ARG A 158 -6.14 -12.86 2.39
CA ARG A 158 -5.80 -13.14 0.98
C ARG A 158 -4.39 -12.70 0.59
N LEU A 159 -3.87 -11.64 1.22
CA LEU A 159 -2.64 -11.00 0.78
C LEU A 159 -1.44 -11.26 1.69
N ALA A 160 -1.65 -11.42 2.99
CA ALA A 160 -0.55 -11.43 3.94
C ALA A 160 0.17 -12.79 3.99
N GLN A 161 1.50 -12.73 4.02
CA GLN A 161 2.38 -13.82 4.44
C GLN A 161 2.66 -13.72 5.94
N ASP A 162 2.88 -12.50 6.42
CA ASP A 162 3.12 -12.16 7.82
C ASP A 162 2.15 -11.08 8.28
N VAL A 163 1.82 -11.08 9.56
CA VAL A 163 1.02 -10.03 10.20
C VAL A 163 1.81 -9.39 11.33
N LEU A 164 1.96 -8.05 11.22
CA LEU A 164 2.38 -7.22 12.33
C LEU A 164 1.12 -6.62 12.96
N PHE A 165 0.86 -6.96 14.22
CA PHE A 165 -0.30 -6.45 14.96
C PHE A 165 0.13 -5.34 15.93
N LEU A 166 -0.33 -4.12 15.64
CA LEU A 166 -0.10 -2.95 16.47
C LEU A 166 -1.30 -2.72 17.39
N ASN A 167 -1.01 -2.45 18.66
CA ASN A 167 -1.99 -2.04 19.64
C ASN A 167 -1.40 -0.94 20.53
N SER A 168 -2.13 0.17 20.69
CA SER A 168 -1.74 1.30 21.56
C SER A 168 -0.29 1.79 21.31
N GLY A 169 0.11 1.92 20.05
CA GLY A 169 1.43 2.39 19.64
C GLY A 169 2.56 1.37 19.76
N GLN A 170 2.25 0.12 20.13
CA GLN A 170 3.25 -0.94 20.31
C GLN A 170 3.01 -2.09 19.33
N LEU A 171 4.09 -2.75 18.88
CA LEU A 171 4.02 -4.01 18.16
C LEU A 171 3.72 -5.12 19.18
N SER A 172 2.46 -5.56 19.23
CA SER A 172 2.01 -6.58 20.19
C SER A 172 2.26 -8.01 19.68
N GLU A 173 2.31 -8.20 18.35
CA GLU A 173 2.53 -9.52 17.76
C GLU A 173 3.10 -9.38 16.35
N HIS A 174 4.04 -10.27 16.01
CA HIS A 174 4.51 -10.50 14.64
C HIS A 174 4.57 -12.00 14.39
N THR A 175 3.76 -12.49 13.48
CA THR A 175 3.66 -13.93 13.20
C THR A 175 3.17 -14.18 11.76
N LEU A 176 3.33 -15.42 11.29
CA LEU A 176 2.79 -15.84 10.00
C LEU A 176 1.28 -15.64 9.95
N ALA A 177 0.75 -15.29 8.80
CA ALA A 177 -0.67 -14.98 8.61
C ALA A 177 -1.58 -16.13 9.06
N ASP A 178 -1.26 -17.38 8.69
CA ASP A 178 -2.06 -18.54 9.07
C ASP A 178 -2.16 -18.69 10.60
N SER A 179 -1.04 -18.51 11.31
CA SER A 179 -1.02 -18.56 12.77
C SER A 179 -1.79 -17.40 13.38
N PHE A 180 -1.59 -16.18 12.87
CA PHE A 180 -2.30 -15.00 13.35
C PHE A 180 -3.81 -15.15 13.29
N PHE A 181 -4.34 -15.66 12.17
CA PHE A 181 -5.78 -15.76 11.96
C PHE A 181 -6.43 -17.00 12.58
N THR A 182 -5.67 -18.01 12.97
CA THR A 182 -6.19 -19.26 13.60
C THR A 182 -5.97 -19.30 15.10
N ALA A 183 -4.79 -18.89 15.55
CA ALA A 183 -4.34 -18.97 16.95
C ALA A 183 -3.42 -17.79 17.29
N PRO A 184 -3.94 -16.54 17.35
CA PRO A 184 -3.13 -15.38 17.70
C PRO A 184 -2.53 -15.52 19.10
N HIS A 185 -1.27 -15.11 19.23
CA HIS A 185 -0.53 -15.26 20.49
C HIS A 185 -0.91 -14.20 21.53
N SER A 186 -1.23 -12.98 21.09
CA SER A 186 -1.58 -11.88 21.98
C SER A 186 -3.09 -11.85 22.28
N ALA A 187 -3.46 -11.62 23.54
CA ALA A 187 -4.86 -11.46 23.93
C ALA A 187 -5.53 -10.31 23.16
N ALA A 188 -4.77 -9.24 22.86
CA ALA A 188 -5.24 -8.10 22.09
C ALA A 188 -5.58 -8.49 20.64
N ALA A 189 -4.73 -9.28 19.97
CA ALA A 189 -5.01 -9.78 18.63
C ALA A 189 -6.21 -10.72 18.61
N ALA A 190 -6.33 -11.60 19.62
CA ALA A 190 -7.47 -12.50 19.75
C ALA A 190 -8.79 -11.72 19.91
N ALA A 191 -8.83 -10.71 20.78
CA ALA A 191 -9.99 -9.83 20.96
C ALA A 191 -10.32 -9.05 19.67
N TYR A 192 -9.29 -8.54 18.98
CA TYR A 192 -9.45 -7.84 17.71
C TYR A 192 -10.12 -8.73 16.65
N LEU A 193 -9.66 -9.97 16.49
CA LEU A 193 -10.20 -10.90 15.50
C LEU A 193 -11.64 -11.34 15.80
N ARG A 194 -12.06 -11.33 17.10
CA ARG A 194 -13.45 -11.58 17.53
C ARG A 194 -14.34 -10.33 17.43
N GLY A 195 -13.80 -9.18 17.05
CA GLY A 195 -14.55 -7.92 17.01
C GLY A 195 -14.88 -7.33 18.40
N GLU A 196 -14.18 -7.77 19.44
CA GLU A 196 -14.40 -7.36 20.85
C GLU A 196 -13.62 -6.07 21.22
N PHE A 197 -13.01 -5.40 20.28
CA PHE A 197 -12.30 -4.15 20.52
C PHE A 197 -13.31 -3.03 20.79
N ALA A 198 -13.53 -2.72 22.07
CA ALA A 198 -14.17 -1.47 22.47
C ALA A 198 -13.27 -0.31 21.99
N ALA A 199 -13.85 0.64 21.25
CA ALA A 199 -13.19 1.91 20.98
C ALA A 199 -12.87 2.53 22.35
N THR A 200 -11.60 2.50 22.75
CA THR A 200 -11.11 3.35 23.84
C THR A 200 -11.27 4.77 23.35
N GLY A 201 -12.27 5.48 23.92
CA GLY A 201 -12.59 6.86 23.66
C GLY A 201 -11.41 7.81 23.97
#